data_2a431afca29f011e3e378fe7affe85d5
#
_entry.id   2a431afca29f011e3e378fe7affe85d5
#
_cell.length_a   1.000
_cell.length_b   1.000
_cell.length_c   1.000
_cell.angle_alpha   90.00
_cell.angle_beta   90.00
_cell.angle_gamma   90.00
#
_symmetry.space_group_name_H-M   'P 1'
#
loop_
_entity.id
_entity.type
_entity.pdbx_description
1 polymer ?
#
loop_
_entity_poly.entity_id
_entity_poly.type
_entity_poly.pdbx_seq_one_letter_code
_entity_poly.pdbx_strand_id
1 'polypeptide(L)'
;FPRTDPVVIMLIIDASNEERCLLGQGKGRMVQSNFYSALAGFIDQGESIEEAVRREVQEESQVNVGRVQYHSSQPWPFPSSLMIGCHALAVSTEIVVNSSEMANVSWFSKEEVIASLNNQHPELTVPGRMAIAHHLIKSWAEGEVQF
;
A
#
# COMPACT_ATOMS: atom_id res chain seq x y z
N PHE A 1 24.43 -10.68 14.17
CA PHE A 1 24.06 -9.28 14.47
C PHE A 1 22.58 -9.08 14.25
N PRO A 2 21.90 -8.38 15.16
CA PRO A 2 20.53 -7.95 14.85
C PRO A 2 20.55 -7.07 13.60
N ARG A 3 19.69 -7.39 12.70
CA ARG A 3 19.61 -6.72 11.41
C ARG A 3 18.27 -6.02 11.27
N THR A 4 18.29 -4.75 10.95
CA THR A 4 17.07 -4.01 10.63
C THR A 4 16.86 -4.09 9.14
N ASP A 5 15.80 -4.79 8.74
CA ASP A 5 15.44 -4.91 7.33
C ASP A 5 14.39 -3.86 7.00
N PRO A 6 14.71 -2.90 6.12
CA PRO A 6 13.73 -1.87 5.78
C PRO A 6 12.66 -2.42 4.86
N VAL A 7 11.42 -2.01 5.13
CA VAL A 7 10.23 -2.38 4.35
C VAL A 7 9.58 -1.09 3.86
N VAL A 8 9.30 -1.00 2.57
CA VAL A 8 8.46 0.09 2.07
C VAL A 8 7.01 -0.35 2.11
N ILE A 9 6.15 0.58 2.52
CA ILE A 9 4.69 0.43 2.46
C ILE A 9 4.19 1.57 1.60
N MET A 10 3.43 1.26 0.55
CA MET A 10 3.06 2.27 -0.42
C MET A 10 1.58 2.24 -0.75
N LEU A 11 0.94 3.38 -0.62
CA LEU A 11 -0.40 3.60 -1.15
C LEU A 11 -0.26 4.22 -2.53
N ILE A 12 -0.77 3.51 -3.51
CA ILE A 12 -0.67 3.92 -4.91
C ILE A 12 -1.97 4.61 -5.30
N ILE A 13 -1.86 5.81 -5.84
CA ILE A 13 -2.98 6.64 -6.24
C ILE A 13 -2.97 6.75 -7.76
N ASP A 14 -4.14 6.63 -8.38
CA ASP A 14 -4.27 6.73 -9.82
C ASP A 14 -4.04 8.17 -10.27
N ALA A 15 -3.01 8.41 -11.08
CA ALA A 15 -2.67 9.75 -11.56
C ALA A 15 -3.76 10.36 -12.44
N SER A 16 -4.55 9.53 -13.12
CA SER A 16 -5.64 10.00 -13.99
C SER A 16 -6.95 10.22 -13.24
N ASN A 17 -7.07 9.66 -12.03
CA ASN A 17 -8.24 9.82 -11.17
C ASN A 17 -7.80 9.65 -9.71
N GLU A 18 -7.39 10.75 -9.08
CA GLU A 18 -6.85 10.70 -7.72
C GLU A 18 -7.89 10.37 -6.65
N GLU A 19 -9.15 10.16 -7.06
CA GLU A 19 -10.21 9.69 -6.19
C GLU A 19 -10.21 8.17 -6.00
N ARG A 20 -9.18 7.47 -6.49
CA ARG A 20 -9.07 6.02 -6.24
C ARG A 20 -7.63 5.60 -5.97
N CYS A 21 -7.50 4.58 -5.15
CA CYS A 21 -6.22 4.03 -4.75
C CYS A 21 -6.16 2.53 -4.96
N LEU A 22 -4.95 2.00 -4.99
CA LEU A 22 -4.68 0.58 -5.18
C LEU A 22 -4.47 -0.08 -3.82
N LEU A 23 -5.25 -1.10 -3.51
CA LEU A 23 -5.07 -1.91 -2.31
C LEU A 23 -4.90 -3.37 -2.69
N GLY A 24 -4.13 -4.08 -1.88
CA GLY A 24 -3.86 -5.49 -2.09
C GLY A 24 -4.34 -6.35 -0.94
N GLN A 25 -4.71 -7.58 -1.27
CA GLN A 25 -5.09 -8.61 -0.32
C GLN A 25 -4.03 -9.72 -0.36
N GLY A 26 -3.40 -9.96 0.78
CA GLY A 26 -2.44 -11.05 0.91
C GLY A 26 -3.13 -12.40 0.92
N LYS A 27 -2.34 -13.45 0.75
CA LYS A 27 -2.84 -14.83 0.82
C LYS A 27 -3.06 -15.26 2.27
N GLY A 28 -3.85 -16.30 2.45
CA GLY A 28 -4.09 -16.91 3.75
C GLY A 28 -5.34 -16.36 4.42
N ARG A 29 -5.25 -16.12 5.74
CA ARG A 29 -6.42 -15.72 6.55
C ARG A 29 -7.08 -14.42 6.11
N MET A 30 -6.33 -13.52 5.50
CA MET A 30 -6.84 -12.22 5.09
C MET A 30 -7.89 -12.29 3.98
N VAL A 31 -7.84 -13.34 3.17
CA VAL A 31 -8.81 -13.55 2.10
C VAL A 31 -10.22 -13.68 2.63
N GLN A 32 -10.37 -14.37 3.77
CA GLN A 32 -11.68 -14.64 4.35
C GLN A 32 -12.31 -13.43 5.05
N SER A 33 -11.50 -12.44 5.40
CA SER A 33 -11.97 -11.27 6.15
C SER A 33 -12.20 -10.03 5.28
N ASN A 34 -12.05 -10.15 3.96
CA ASN A 34 -12.11 -9.02 3.02
C ASN A 34 -11.11 -7.91 3.40
N PHE A 35 -9.99 -8.29 3.97
CA PHE A 35 -8.98 -7.35 4.43
C PHE A 35 -8.06 -6.96 3.29
N TYR A 36 -7.97 -5.66 3.03
CA TYR A 36 -7.08 -5.07 2.05
C TYR A 36 -6.20 -4.01 2.69
N SER A 37 -4.97 -3.91 2.24
CA SER A 37 -4.01 -2.94 2.76
C SER A 37 -3.19 -2.34 1.64
N ALA A 38 -2.40 -1.32 1.97
CA ALA A 38 -1.38 -0.81 1.06
C ALA A 38 -0.40 -1.93 0.72
N LEU A 39 0.19 -1.86 -0.46
CA LEU A 39 1.21 -2.83 -0.87
C LEU A 39 2.48 -2.63 -0.05
N ALA A 40 3.30 -3.66 0.05
CA ALA A 40 4.51 -3.62 0.86
C ALA A 40 5.57 -4.57 0.32
N GLY A 41 6.83 -4.28 0.63
CA GLY A 41 7.92 -5.17 0.28
C GLY A 41 9.23 -4.70 0.88
N PHE A 42 10.21 -5.60 0.93
CA PHE A 42 11.54 -5.27 1.43
C PHE A 42 12.32 -4.45 0.41
N ILE A 43 13.14 -3.54 0.92
CA ILE A 43 14.09 -2.80 0.09
C ILE A 43 15.31 -3.70 -0.09
N ASP A 44 15.71 -3.92 -1.35
CA ASP A 44 16.92 -4.69 -1.63
C ASP A 44 18.17 -3.86 -1.34
N GLN A 45 19.26 -4.56 -1.05
CA GLN A 45 20.52 -3.89 -0.75
C GLN A 45 20.96 -3.02 -1.93
N GLY A 46 21.27 -1.76 -1.64
CA GLY A 46 21.68 -0.80 -2.67
C GLY A 46 20.54 -0.16 -3.46
N GLU A 47 19.32 -0.50 -3.12
CA GLU A 47 18.14 0.03 -3.79
C GLU A 47 17.63 1.28 -3.09
N SER A 48 17.21 2.30 -3.83
CA SER A 48 16.56 3.48 -3.24
C SER A 48 15.11 3.16 -2.86
N ILE A 49 14.52 4.02 -2.05
CA ILE A 49 13.10 3.90 -1.67
C ILE A 49 12.22 3.92 -2.93
N GLU A 50 12.46 4.86 -3.84
CA GLU A 50 11.68 4.99 -5.07
C GLU A 50 11.80 3.76 -5.96
N GLU A 51 13.00 3.20 -6.08
CA GLU A 51 13.24 1.99 -6.84
C GLU A 51 12.50 0.80 -6.24
N ALA A 52 12.52 0.68 -4.90
CA ALA A 52 11.84 -0.40 -4.21
C ALA A 52 10.33 -0.32 -4.41
N VAL A 53 9.75 0.89 -4.29
CA VAL A 53 8.31 1.10 -4.51
C VAL A 53 7.94 0.68 -5.93
N ARG A 54 8.66 1.14 -6.94
CA ARG A 54 8.35 0.83 -8.34
C ARG A 54 8.47 -0.65 -8.62
N ARG A 55 9.52 -1.29 -8.11
CA ARG A 55 9.74 -2.71 -8.33
C ARG A 55 8.67 -3.56 -7.66
N GLU A 56 8.37 -3.30 -6.38
CA GLU A 56 7.38 -4.10 -5.65
C GLU A 56 5.99 -3.97 -6.25
N VAL A 57 5.57 -2.78 -6.63
CA VAL A 57 4.26 -2.57 -7.25
C VAL A 57 4.21 -3.27 -8.61
N GLN A 58 5.28 -3.19 -9.39
CA GLN A 58 5.38 -3.87 -10.68
C GLN A 58 5.30 -5.38 -10.51
N GLU A 59 6.00 -5.95 -9.54
CA GLU A 59 5.99 -7.38 -9.27
C GLU A 59 4.62 -7.88 -8.84
N GLU A 60 3.93 -7.13 -7.99
CA GLU A 60 2.67 -7.57 -7.40
C GLU A 60 1.45 -7.32 -8.30
N SER A 61 1.47 -6.30 -9.14
CA SER A 61 0.28 -5.87 -9.88
C SER A 61 0.52 -5.47 -11.33
N GLN A 62 1.77 -5.35 -11.77
CA GLN A 62 2.18 -4.82 -13.07
C GLN A 62 1.76 -3.36 -13.30
N VAL A 63 1.34 -2.66 -12.28
CA VAL A 63 1.06 -1.22 -12.36
C VAL A 63 2.39 -0.46 -12.38
N ASN A 64 2.50 0.52 -13.28
CA ASN A 64 3.68 1.35 -13.39
C ASN A 64 3.52 2.59 -12.52
N VAL A 65 4.56 2.87 -11.72
CA VAL A 65 4.56 3.97 -10.76
C VAL A 65 5.50 5.07 -11.23
N GLY A 66 5.04 6.30 -11.16
CA GLY A 66 5.82 7.48 -11.46
C GLY A 66 6.38 8.12 -10.19
N ARG A 67 5.80 9.25 -9.78
CA ARG A 67 6.28 10.00 -8.62
C ARG A 67 6.02 9.25 -7.32
N VAL A 68 7.01 9.26 -6.43
CA VAL A 68 6.95 8.64 -5.09
C VAL A 68 7.23 9.74 -4.06
N GLN A 69 6.41 9.79 -3.02
CA GLN A 69 6.51 10.78 -1.96
C GLN A 69 6.57 10.10 -0.61
N TYR A 70 7.61 10.40 0.17
CA TYR A 70 7.73 9.90 1.54
C TYR A 70 6.64 10.52 2.42
N HIS A 71 6.05 9.74 3.30
CA HIS A 71 5.06 10.20 4.27
C HIS A 71 5.55 10.06 5.71
N SER A 72 5.90 8.85 6.13
CA SER A 72 6.22 8.58 7.53
C SER A 72 6.99 7.28 7.68
N SER A 73 7.50 7.06 8.89
CA SER A 73 8.20 5.82 9.24
C SER A 73 7.66 5.28 10.54
N GLN A 74 7.71 3.96 10.70
CA GLN A 74 7.31 3.28 11.92
C GLN A 74 8.26 2.12 12.18
N PRO A 75 8.90 2.06 13.36
CA PRO A 75 9.68 0.88 13.73
C PRO A 75 8.74 -0.27 14.06
N TRP A 76 9.13 -1.48 13.67
CA TRP A 76 8.38 -2.69 13.97
C TRP A 76 9.30 -3.63 14.76
N PRO A 77 9.00 -3.89 16.05
CA PRO A 77 9.96 -4.59 16.92
C PRO A 77 10.13 -6.09 16.63
N PHE A 78 9.18 -6.75 15.96
CA PHE A 78 9.22 -8.21 15.77
C PHE A 78 8.90 -8.62 14.32
N PRO A 79 9.87 -9.07 13.55
CA PRO A 79 11.32 -8.94 13.77
C PRO A 79 11.75 -7.48 13.67
N SER A 80 13.01 -7.18 13.85
CA SER A 80 13.50 -5.80 13.75
C SER A 80 13.36 -5.29 12.34
N SER A 81 12.36 -4.45 12.08
CA SER A 81 12.11 -3.84 10.78
C SER A 81 11.85 -2.36 10.92
N LEU A 82 12.26 -1.60 9.93
CA LEU A 82 11.88 -0.21 9.79
C LEU A 82 10.90 -0.12 8.62
N MET A 83 9.69 0.34 8.90
CA MET A 83 8.66 0.51 7.88
C MET A 83 8.68 1.96 7.39
N ILE A 84 8.77 2.12 6.08
CA ILE A 84 8.84 3.44 5.43
C ILE A 84 7.59 3.59 4.58
N GLY A 85 6.73 4.53 4.97
CA GLY A 85 5.45 4.77 4.30
C GLY A 85 5.54 5.84 3.23
N CYS A 86 5.01 5.53 2.05
CA CYS A 86 5.02 6.41 0.90
C CYS A 86 3.65 6.48 0.23
N HIS A 87 3.38 7.62 -0.40
CA HIS A 87 2.33 7.74 -1.42
C HIS A 87 3.01 7.80 -2.78
N ALA A 88 2.38 7.21 -3.79
CA ALA A 88 2.94 7.21 -5.13
C ALA A 88 1.84 7.32 -6.18
N LEU A 89 2.18 7.87 -7.34
CA LEU A 89 1.23 8.00 -8.44
C LEU A 89 1.42 6.86 -9.45
N ALA A 90 0.33 6.17 -9.76
CA ALA A 90 0.31 5.20 -10.83
C ALA A 90 0.14 5.91 -12.16
N VAL A 91 1.00 5.60 -13.12
CA VAL A 91 0.90 6.13 -14.49
C VAL A 91 0.27 5.12 -15.44
N SER A 92 -0.08 3.94 -14.94
CA SER A 92 -0.90 2.96 -15.66
C SER A 92 -1.90 2.38 -14.68
N THR A 93 -3.01 1.84 -15.18
CA THR A 93 -4.11 1.38 -14.33
C THR A 93 -4.47 -0.09 -14.52
N GLU A 94 -3.93 -0.73 -15.55
CA GLU A 94 -4.21 -2.14 -15.79
C GLU A 94 -3.50 -3.00 -14.75
N ILE A 95 -4.25 -3.88 -14.09
CA ILE A 95 -3.75 -4.76 -13.05
C ILE A 95 -3.64 -6.18 -13.57
N VAL A 96 -2.47 -6.79 -13.38
CA VAL A 96 -2.29 -8.23 -13.54
C VAL A 96 -1.75 -8.73 -12.21
N VAL A 97 -2.60 -9.41 -11.45
CA VAL A 97 -2.26 -9.87 -10.10
C VAL A 97 -1.22 -10.97 -10.16
N ASN A 98 -0.15 -10.82 -9.38
CA ASN A 98 0.81 -11.91 -9.18
C ASN A 98 0.24 -12.89 -8.18
N SER A 99 -0.41 -13.94 -8.68
CA SER A 99 -1.13 -14.91 -7.86
C SER A 99 -0.24 -15.76 -6.96
N SER A 100 1.07 -15.73 -7.16
CA SER A 100 2.00 -16.41 -6.26
C SER A 100 2.23 -15.62 -4.96
N GLU A 101 2.00 -14.32 -4.97
CA GLU A 101 2.22 -13.45 -3.82
C GLU A 101 0.94 -12.85 -3.25
N MET A 102 -0.04 -12.56 -4.11
CA MET A 102 -1.25 -11.84 -3.73
C MET A 102 -2.50 -12.64 -4.07
N ALA A 103 -3.51 -12.55 -3.19
CA ALA A 103 -4.83 -13.10 -3.49
C ALA A 103 -5.58 -12.19 -4.45
N ASN A 104 -5.45 -10.88 -4.27
CA ASN A 104 -6.08 -9.90 -5.15
C ASN A 104 -5.40 -8.54 -5.02
N VAL A 105 -5.49 -7.73 -6.06
CA VAL A 105 -5.09 -6.32 -6.05
C VAL A 105 -6.16 -5.58 -6.85
N SER A 106 -6.67 -4.49 -6.31
CA SER A 106 -7.78 -3.79 -6.95
C SER A 106 -7.75 -2.29 -6.66
N TRP A 107 -8.38 -1.53 -7.54
CA TRP A 107 -8.63 -0.11 -7.32
C TRP A 107 -9.87 0.07 -6.46
N PHE A 108 -9.81 0.98 -5.51
CA PHE A 108 -10.93 1.33 -4.64
C PHE A 108 -11.16 2.84 -4.69
N SER A 109 -12.42 3.23 -4.73
CA SER A 109 -12.78 4.66 -4.72
C SER A 109 -12.56 5.25 -3.32
N LYS A 110 -12.39 6.56 -3.27
CA LYS A 110 -12.27 7.27 -2.00
C LYS A 110 -13.50 7.05 -1.12
N GLU A 111 -14.70 7.00 -1.72
CA GLU A 111 -15.94 6.74 -0.99
C GLU A 111 -15.93 5.37 -0.32
N GLU A 112 -15.48 4.34 -1.03
CA GLU A 112 -15.38 2.99 -0.48
C GLU A 112 -14.39 2.95 0.69
N VAL A 113 -13.25 3.62 0.53
CA VAL A 113 -12.21 3.66 1.56
C VAL A 113 -12.68 4.43 2.80
N ILE A 114 -13.34 5.57 2.62
CA ILE A 114 -13.92 6.33 3.74
C ILE A 114 -14.93 5.48 4.50
N ALA A 115 -15.82 4.79 3.77
CA ALA A 115 -16.78 3.88 4.40
C ALA A 115 -16.08 2.81 5.22
N SER A 116 -15.03 2.21 4.69
CA SER A 116 -14.26 1.19 5.40
C SER A 116 -13.57 1.76 6.64
N LEU A 117 -13.00 2.96 6.55
CA LEU A 117 -12.37 3.62 7.70
C LEU A 117 -13.37 3.88 8.83
N ASN A 118 -14.63 4.08 8.50
CA ASN A 118 -15.72 4.28 9.46
C ASN A 118 -16.44 2.98 9.83
N ASN A 119 -15.89 1.84 9.43
CA ASN A 119 -16.47 0.51 9.66
C ASN A 119 -17.89 0.36 9.07
N GLN A 120 -18.13 1.00 7.94
CA GLN A 120 -19.45 1.02 7.28
C GLN A 120 -19.46 0.32 5.93
N HIS A 121 -18.32 -0.25 5.50
CA HIS A 121 -18.27 -0.97 4.23
C HIS A 121 -18.47 -2.48 4.48
N PRO A 122 -19.42 -3.13 3.80
CA PRO A 122 -19.71 -4.55 4.06
C PRO A 122 -18.65 -5.51 3.53
N GLU A 123 -17.86 -5.10 2.56
CA GLU A 123 -16.93 -5.99 1.86
C GLU A 123 -15.48 -5.51 1.84
N LEU A 124 -15.16 -4.42 2.55
CA LEU A 124 -13.81 -3.90 2.62
C LEU A 124 -13.44 -3.56 4.04
N THR A 125 -12.35 -4.18 4.52
CA THR A 125 -11.74 -3.87 5.80
C THR A 125 -10.31 -3.41 5.55
N VAL A 126 -9.92 -2.28 6.14
CA VAL A 126 -8.58 -1.74 6.04
C VAL A 126 -7.87 -1.77 7.40
N PRO A 127 -6.54 -1.62 7.44
CA PRO A 127 -5.79 -1.71 8.71
C PRO A 127 -6.26 -0.70 9.75
N GLY A 128 -6.17 -1.09 11.02
CA GLY A 128 -6.50 -0.23 12.15
C GLY A 128 -5.39 0.79 12.44
N ARG A 129 -5.68 1.71 13.38
CA ARG A 129 -4.83 2.88 13.69
C ARG A 129 -3.40 2.59 14.12
N MET A 130 -3.11 1.36 14.53
CA MET A 130 -1.76 0.98 14.95
C MET A 130 -0.82 0.73 13.77
N ALA A 131 -1.34 0.59 12.56
CA ALA A 131 -0.55 0.28 11.37
C ALA A 131 -0.24 1.54 10.57
N ILE A 132 0.98 1.62 10.04
CA ILE A 132 1.39 2.74 9.19
C ILE A 132 0.52 2.82 7.92
N ALA A 133 0.09 1.67 7.39
CA ALA A 133 -0.78 1.62 6.22
C ALA A 133 -2.09 2.37 6.47
N HIS A 134 -2.64 2.31 7.68
CA HIS A 134 -3.84 3.07 8.05
C HIS A 134 -3.62 4.57 7.84
N HIS A 135 -2.49 5.08 8.28
CA HIS A 135 -2.19 6.52 8.18
C HIS A 135 -1.99 6.96 6.74
N LEU A 136 -1.40 6.11 5.91
CA LEU A 136 -1.27 6.39 4.47
C LEU A 136 -2.65 6.48 3.81
N ILE A 137 -3.52 5.54 4.13
CA ILE A 137 -4.88 5.46 3.57
C ILE A 137 -5.71 6.65 4.05
N LYS A 138 -5.65 6.94 5.35
CA LYS A 138 -6.42 8.03 5.95
C LYS A 138 -5.99 9.40 5.41
N SER A 139 -4.69 9.66 5.30
CA SER A 139 -4.17 10.91 4.76
C SER A 139 -4.70 11.19 3.36
N TRP A 140 -4.69 10.15 2.52
CA TRP A 140 -5.23 10.29 1.17
C TRP A 140 -6.74 10.50 1.19
N ALA A 141 -7.48 9.72 1.99
CA ALA A 141 -8.94 9.83 2.08
C ALA A 141 -9.38 11.20 2.57
N GLU A 142 -8.59 11.85 3.42
CA GLU A 142 -8.89 13.18 3.95
C GLU A 142 -8.40 14.32 3.06
N GLY A 143 -7.83 14.01 1.90
CA GLY A 143 -7.37 15.01 0.96
C GLY A 143 -6.07 15.70 1.34
N GLU A 144 -5.25 15.08 2.19
CA GLU A 144 -4.01 15.66 2.68
C GLU A 144 -2.80 15.38 1.80
N VAL A 145 -2.96 14.55 0.76
CA VAL A 145 -1.85 14.17 -0.12
C VAL A 145 -1.80 15.08 -1.33
N GLN A 146 -0.66 15.72 -1.55
CA GLN A 146 -0.41 16.57 -2.70
C GLN A 146 0.92 16.19 -3.34
N PHE A 147 0.91 16.03 -4.64
CA PHE A 147 2.12 15.71 -5.42
C PHE A 147 2.68 16.91 -6.16
#